data_77a6156472382faed9c98bdeb18bd30f
#
_entry.id   77a6156472382faed9c98bdeb18bd30f
#
_cell.length_a   1.000
_cell.length_b   1.000
_cell.length_c   1.000
_cell.angle_alpha   90.00
_cell.angle_beta   90.00
_cell.angle_gamma   90.00
#
_symmetry.space_group_name_H-M   'P 1'
#
loop_
_entity.id
_entity.type
_entity.pdbx_description
1 polymer ?
#
loop_
_entity_poly.entity_id
_entity_poly.type
_entity_poly.pdbx_seq_one_letter_code
_entity_poly.pdbx_strand_id
1 'polypeptide(L)'
;MNDQNKNLILASVLSFIVIITWFILFPPPEPVTRDIESTQQQAEESNLAPNADTENAPLIETGKTEIAVEAERIQIENELLTGAISTQGGRIDQLSLKKYRNTISEDSDIVTLLSPVGKPEAYYAAFGWAPAVGIKPDQVPDPNTIWTVVGNNILTPSSPISLVWDNGNGVKFMRKISIDEKYMFTVEQGIENNSGSEISLRPYGLLRRHGEPKDMKNFFILHEGIIRMSDGELAEEDYGYIADLPILEKEGTHAERVEVQNSGWTGFTDHYWMTTLIPDQSSSFRSTTKYFAVQDIYQVEAVMPSAVIADGSSTSISTQLFAGAKEWDTIRKYEKAGVTGFLDSIDWGWFFFLTKPMFAVLHWLNVIIGNMGWAIIGLTLIIKAVLFPLAYKSYASMAKMKELQPEMEKIKERVGDDRQKLQQEMMGLYKKEKVNPASGCLPILIQIPIFFSLYKVIFVTLELRHEPWFGWIKDLSAPDPSTILNLFGLLPWANPTTPGSILAIISLGILPILLGVSMWLQQKLNPAPTDKTQAMIFAWMPWVFMFMLGTFASGLVIYWIANNTITFIQQYLIMRRQGYKPDVFGNILDSFKKKKGVE
;
A
#
# COMPACT_ATOMS: atom_id res chain seq x y z
N MET A 1 46.78 17.21 -12.12
CA MET A 1 45.66 16.32 -11.84
C MET A 1 45.99 14.97 -12.45
N ASN A 2 46.18 13.94 -11.64
CA ASN A 2 46.49 12.59 -12.12
C ASN A 2 45.29 12.05 -12.94
N ASP A 3 45.59 11.30 -14.02
CA ASP A 3 44.57 10.72 -14.92
C ASP A 3 43.53 9.87 -14.20
N GLN A 4 43.86 9.32 -13.04
CA GLN A 4 42.91 8.64 -12.16
C GLN A 4 41.81 9.57 -11.60
N ASN A 5 42.15 10.81 -11.25
CA ASN A 5 41.14 11.79 -10.76
C ASN A 5 40.25 12.27 -11.90
N LYS A 6 40.75 12.33 -13.14
CA LYS A 6 39.95 12.64 -14.33
C LYS A 6 38.94 11.52 -14.62
N ASN A 7 39.38 10.25 -14.56
CA ASN A 7 38.49 9.10 -14.79
C ASN A 7 37.43 8.95 -13.68
N LEU A 8 37.77 9.30 -12.45
CA LEU A 8 36.82 9.30 -11.33
C LEU A 8 35.77 10.39 -11.48
N ILE A 9 36.21 11.61 -11.80
CA ILE A 9 35.31 12.73 -12.09
C ILE A 9 34.45 12.38 -13.31
N LEU A 10 35.05 11.80 -14.36
CA LEU A 10 34.31 11.38 -15.54
C LEU A 10 33.29 10.30 -15.24
N ALA A 11 33.63 9.28 -14.43
CA ALA A 11 32.71 8.23 -14.01
C ALA A 11 31.59 8.77 -13.11
N SER A 12 31.89 9.69 -12.18
CA SER A 12 30.89 10.34 -11.34
C SER A 12 29.95 11.23 -12.16
N VAL A 13 30.51 12.01 -13.10
CA VAL A 13 29.75 12.84 -14.03
C VAL A 13 28.88 11.97 -14.95
N LEU A 14 29.44 10.85 -15.46
CA LEU A 14 28.69 9.93 -16.31
C LEU A 14 27.55 9.25 -15.54
N SER A 15 27.81 8.82 -14.32
CA SER A 15 26.76 8.26 -13.43
C SER A 15 25.67 9.30 -13.12
N PHE A 16 26.07 10.54 -12.88
CA PHE A 16 25.12 11.63 -12.65
C PHE A 16 24.33 11.97 -13.91
N ILE A 17 24.97 11.96 -15.08
CA ILE A 17 24.31 12.11 -16.39
C ILE A 17 23.34 10.95 -16.64
N VAL A 18 23.70 9.71 -16.33
CA VAL A 18 22.80 8.55 -16.46
C VAL A 18 21.58 8.70 -15.56
N ILE A 19 21.77 9.12 -14.31
CA ILE A 19 20.66 9.38 -13.37
C ILE A 19 19.78 10.52 -13.87
N ILE A 20 20.37 11.65 -14.31
CA ILE A 20 19.62 12.77 -14.88
C ILE A 20 18.91 12.36 -16.17
N THR A 21 19.59 11.62 -17.05
CA THR A 21 18.99 11.12 -18.29
C THR A 21 17.85 10.16 -18.01
N TRP A 22 17.99 9.32 -16.98
CA TRP A 22 16.89 8.46 -16.50
C TRP A 22 15.69 9.28 -16.05
N PHE A 23 15.88 10.31 -15.21
CA PHE A 23 14.80 11.20 -14.78
C PHE A 23 14.20 12.06 -15.91
N ILE A 24 14.97 12.33 -16.98
CA ILE A 24 14.47 13.04 -18.16
C ILE A 24 13.70 12.10 -19.08
N LEU A 25 14.16 10.86 -19.26
CA LEU A 25 13.53 9.86 -20.13
C LEU A 25 12.35 9.16 -19.44
N PHE A 26 12.41 9.06 -18.11
CA PHE A 26 11.38 8.48 -17.26
C PHE A 26 11.10 9.47 -16.11
N PRO A 27 10.51 10.64 -16.42
CA PRO A 27 10.12 11.55 -15.36
C PRO A 27 9.17 10.82 -14.42
N PRO A 28 9.28 11.02 -13.08
CA PRO A 28 8.21 10.61 -12.19
C PRO A 28 6.93 11.25 -12.72
N PRO A 29 5.80 10.52 -12.71
CA PRO A 29 4.54 11.06 -13.18
C PRO A 29 4.31 12.39 -12.47
N GLU A 30 4.21 13.46 -13.25
CA GLU A 30 3.83 14.76 -12.72
C GLU A 30 2.46 14.58 -12.07
N PRO A 31 2.25 15.11 -10.85
CA PRO A 31 0.91 15.23 -10.34
C PRO A 31 0.14 16.03 -11.38
N VAL A 32 -0.84 15.40 -12.02
CA VAL A 32 -1.68 16.02 -13.04
C VAL A 32 -2.51 17.07 -12.34
N THR A 33 -1.95 18.25 -12.15
CA THR A 33 -2.71 19.45 -11.89
C THR A 33 -3.41 19.80 -13.21
N ARG A 34 -4.52 19.14 -13.49
CA ARG A 34 -5.48 19.66 -14.42
C ARG A 34 -6.06 20.90 -13.78
N ASP A 35 -5.66 22.06 -14.26
CA ASP A 35 -6.40 23.31 -14.02
C ASP A 35 -7.82 23.06 -14.52
N ILE A 36 -8.69 22.65 -13.61
CA ILE A 36 -10.12 22.64 -13.84
C ILE A 36 -10.50 24.12 -13.76
N GLU A 37 -10.44 24.80 -14.91
CA GLU A 37 -11.26 26.00 -15.07
C GLU A 37 -12.67 25.61 -14.64
N SER A 38 -13.13 26.23 -13.56
CA SER A 38 -14.46 26.06 -13.00
C SER A 38 -15.51 26.60 -13.99
N THR A 39 -15.73 25.87 -15.06
CA THR A 39 -16.97 25.96 -15.79
C THR A 39 -17.96 25.13 -15.01
N GLN A 40 -18.90 25.77 -14.34
CA GLN A 40 -20.13 25.18 -13.84
C GLN A 40 -20.95 24.68 -15.04
N GLN A 41 -20.47 23.65 -15.72
CA GLN A 41 -21.29 22.78 -16.52
C GLN A 41 -21.73 21.67 -15.57
N GLN A 42 -23.02 21.64 -15.24
CA GLN A 42 -23.68 20.48 -14.71
C GLN A 42 -23.26 19.29 -15.57
N ALA A 43 -22.38 18.45 -15.02
CA ALA A 43 -21.97 17.24 -15.70
C ALA A 43 -23.22 16.37 -15.85
N GLU A 44 -23.66 16.20 -17.08
CA GLU A 44 -24.66 15.22 -17.47
C GLU A 44 -24.03 13.84 -17.30
N GLU A 45 -24.28 13.19 -16.18
CA GLU A 45 -23.89 11.80 -15.97
C GLU A 45 -24.79 10.90 -16.81
N SER A 46 -24.21 10.24 -17.81
CA SER A 46 -24.89 9.22 -18.60
C SER A 46 -25.28 8.00 -17.74
N ASN A 47 -26.31 7.28 -18.13
CA ASN A 47 -26.73 6.05 -17.44
C ASN A 47 -25.66 4.97 -17.61
N LEU A 48 -24.86 4.75 -16.54
CA LEU A 48 -23.68 3.89 -16.53
C LEU A 48 -23.97 2.48 -15.95
N ALA A 49 -25.20 2.00 -16.08
CA ALA A 49 -25.54 0.61 -15.74
C ALA A 49 -24.77 -0.39 -16.62
N PRO A 50 -24.42 -1.59 -16.12
CA PRO A 50 -23.76 -2.62 -16.92
C PRO A 50 -24.57 -2.98 -18.17
N ASN A 51 -23.88 -3.13 -19.32
CA ASN A 51 -24.53 -3.56 -20.55
C ASN A 51 -24.96 -5.03 -20.45
N ALA A 52 -26.21 -5.32 -20.86
CA ALA A 52 -26.68 -6.68 -21.05
C ALA A 52 -26.12 -7.22 -22.38
N ASP A 53 -25.30 -8.29 -22.33
CA ASP A 53 -24.87 -8.98 -23.53
C ASP A 53 -26.04 -9.76 -24.17
N THR A 54 -26.75 -9.12 -25.06
CA THR A 54 -27.50 -9.80 -26.11
C THR A 54 -26.70 -9.62 -27.38
N GLU A 55 -26.41 -10.68 -28.09
CA GLU A 55 -25.59 -10.67 -29.32
C GLU A 55 -26.07 -9.67 -30.40
N ASN A 56 -27.24 -9.05 -30.25
CA ASN A 56 -27.86 -8.10 -31.16
C ASN A 56 -28.64 -6.96 -30.51
N ALA A 57 -28.37 -6.56 -29.26
CA ALA A 57 -29.02 -5.38 -28.72
C ALA A 57 -28.31 -4.10 -29.22
N PRO A 58 -29.05 -3.12 -29.78
CA PRO A 58 -28.46 -1.83 -30.12
C PRO A 58 -27.89 -1.18 -28.84
N LEU A 59 -26.76 -0.48 -29.00
CA LEU A 59 -26.20 0.39 -27.98
C LEU A 59 -27.31 1.27 -27.41
N ILE A 60 -27.72 1.04 -26.19
CA ILE A 60 -28.70 1.88 -25.52
C ILE A 60 -27.93 3.13 -25.04
N GLU A 61 -27.91 4.15 -25.92
CA GLU A 61 -27.68 5.52 -25.50
C GLU A 61 -28.84 5.97 -24.61
N THR A 62 -28.85 5.57 -23.37
CA THR A 62 -29.74 6.15 -22.39
C THR A 62 -28.94 7.18 -21.59
N GLY A 63 -28.77 8.35 -22.17
CA GLY A 63 -28.28 9.54 -21.51
C GLY A 63 -29.30 10.06 -20.49
N LYS A 64 -29.49 9.33 -19.38
CA LYS A 64 -30.17 9.83 -18.20
C LYS A 64 -29.15 10.33 -17.21
N THR A 65 -29.08 11.63 -17.10
CA THR A 65 -28.31 12.35 -16.09
C THR A 65 -28.71 11.92 -14.67
N GLU A 66 -27.77 11.58 -13.82
CA GLU A 66 -28.03 11.46 -12.38
C GLU A 66 -28.29 12.86 -11.81
N ILE A 67 -29.54 13.19 -11.55
CA ILE A 67 -29.90 14.44 -10.88
C ILE A 67 -29.82 14.18 -9.38
N ALA A 68 -28.99 14.94 -8.67
CA ALA A 68 -28.97 14.94 -7.20
C ALA A 68 -30.29 15.56 -6.70
N VAL A 69 -31.29 14.75 -6.46
CA VAL A 69 -32.50 15.13 -5.77
C VAL A 69 -32.27 14.94 -4.27
N GLU A 70 -32.87 15.79 -3.44
CA GLU A 70 -32.87 15.64 -1.99
C GLU A 70 -33.77 14.44 -1.63
N ALA A 71 -33.23 13.22 -1.82
CA ALA A 71 -33.92 11.97 -1.54
C ALA A 71 -33.82 11.61 -0.06
N GLU A 72 -34.81 10.89 0.44
CA GLU A 72 -34.78 10.36 1.80
C GLU A 72 -33.51 9.51 2.02
N ARG A 73 -32.91 9.64 3.19
CA ARG A 73 -31.68 8.93 3.55
C ARG A 73 -31.92 8.00 4.73
N ILE A 74 -31.54 6.74 4.56
CA ILE A 74 -31.60 5.70 5.58
C ILE A 74 -30.27 5.68 6.30
N GLN A 75 -30.29 5.85 7.61
CA GLN A 75 -29.08 5.86 8.41
C GLN A 75 -28.44 4.47 8.52
N ILE A 76 -27.10 4.44 8.49
CA ILE A 76 -26.29 3.25 8.78
C ILE A 76 -25.59 3.49 10.12
N GLU A 77 -25.73 2.56 11.04
CA GLU A 77 -25.11 2.69 12.35
C GLU A 77 -24.72 1.31 12.92
N ASN A 78 -23.41 1.13 13.17
CA ASN A 78 -22.90 0.06 14.00
C ASN A 78 -21.75 0.59 14.88
N GLU A 79 -21.01 -0.26 15.55
CA GLU A 79 -19.92 0.14 16.44
C GLU A 79 -18.76 0.85 15.68
N LEU A 80 -18.49 0.44 14.43
CA LEU A 80 -17.35 0.88 13.64
C LEU A 80 -17.70 1.85 12.51
N LEU A 81 -18.96 1.86 12.07
CA LEU A 81 -19.42 2.59 10.90
C LEU A 81 -20.56 3.55 11.26
N THR A 82 -20.60 4.68 10.59
CA THR A 82 -21.75 5.57 10.51
C THR A 82 -21.89 6.07 9.07
N GLY A 83 -23.11 6.26 8.59
CA GLY A 83 -23.33 6.68 7.22
C GLY A 83 -24.79 6.72 6.82
N ALA A 84 -25.04 6.66 5.51
CA ALA A 84 -26.39 6.65 4.99
C ALA A 84 -26.50 5.96 3.61
N ILE A 85 -27.70 5.44 3.33
CA ILE A 85 -28.12 4.92 2.04
C ILE A 85 -29.10 5.92 1.45
N SER A 86 -28.90 6.30 0.19
CA SER A 86 -29.86 7.11 -0.56
C SER A 86 -31.02 6.25 -1.06
N THR A 87 -32.27 6.68 -0.90
CA THR A 87 -33.41 6.02 -1.53
C THR A 87 -33.43 6.23 -3.05
N GLN A 88 -32.75 7.25 -3.57
CA GLN A 88 -32.50 7.42 -5.00
C GLN A 88 -31.45 6.42 -5.47
N GLY A 89 -31.81 5.51 -6.37
CA GLY A 89 -30.97 4.41 -6.83
C GLY A 89 -30.69 3.34 -5.79
N GLY A 90 -31.08 3.56 -4.51
CA GLY A 90 -30.78 2.65 -3.39
C GLY A 90 -29.29 2.50 -3.16
N ARG A 91 -28.51 3.59 -3.27
CA ARG A 91 -27.03 3.61 -3.21
C ARG A 91 -26.52 3.66 -1.78
N ILE A 92 -25.49 2.90 -1.50
CA ILE A 92 -24.67 3.07 -0.28
C ILE A 92 -23.61 4.11 -0.65
N ASP A 93 -23.86 5.37 -0.32
CA ASP A 93 -23.09 6.50 -0.83
C ASP A 93 -22.53 7.42 0.26
N GLN A 94 -22.76 7.14 1.52
CA GLN A 94 -22.13 7.85 2.62
C GLN A 94 -21.70 6.85 3.68
N LEU A 95 -20.40 6.79 3.96
CA LEU A 95 -19.87 5.88 4.98
C LEU A 95 -18.60 6.46 5.59
N SER A 96 -18.53 6.49 6.91
CA SER A 96 -17.38 6.97 7.67
C SER A 96 -16.98 5.95 8.74
N LEU A 97 -15.67 5.88 9.01
CA LEU A 97 -15.04 4.91 9.90
C LEU A 97 -14.85 5.54 11.28
N LYS A 98 -15.71 5.21 12.26
CA LYS A 98 -15.74 5.84 13.59
C LYS A 98 -14.45 5.70 14.39
N LYS A 99 -13.73 4.60 14.18
CA LYS A 99 -12.48 4.29 14.88
C LYS A 99 -11.26 5.07 14.35
N TYR A 100 -11.34 5.60 13.13
CA TYR A 100 -10.19 6.18 12.44
C TYR A 100 -10.41 7.66 12.14
N ARG A 101 -9.38 8.47 12.43
CA ARG A 101 -9.35 9.91 12.14
C ARG A 101 -8.36 10.21 11.02
N ASN A 102 -8.54 11.33 10.33
CA ASN A 102 -7.63 11.74 9.25
C ASN A 102 -6.22 12.08 9.75
N THR A 103 -6.12 12.66 10.96
CA THR A 103 -4.84 13.00 11.62
C THR A 103 -4.84 12.53 13.07
N ILE A 104 -3.68 12.63 13.74
CA ILE A 104 -3.52 12.31 15.18
C ILE A 104 -4.20 13.31 16.13
N SER A 105 -4.74 14.43 15.62
CA SER A 105 -5.48 15.39 16.44
C SER A 105 -6.81 14.83 16.89
N GLU A 106 -7.17 15.04 18.15
CA GLU A 106 -8.49 14.64 18.68
C GLU A 106 -9.66 15.39 18.02
N ASP A 107 -9.40 16.59 17.51
CA ASP A 107 -10.40 17.41 16.79
C ASP A 107 -10.46 17.09 15.29
N SER A 108 -9.66 16.15 14.80
CA SER A 108 -9.66 15.75 13.39
C SER A 108 -10.94 14.99 13.03
N ASP A 109 -11.45 15.23 11.83
CA ASP A 109 -12.59 14.50 11.28
C ASP A 109 -12.29 13.00 11.19
N ILE A 110 -13.33 12.19 11.34
CA ILE A 110 -13.26 10.76 11.08
C ILE A 110 -13.09 10.50 9.59
N VAL A 111 -12.45 9.38 9.26
CA VAL A 111 -12.20 8.99 7.87
C VAL A 111 -13.53 8.76 7.15
N THR A 112 -13.74 9.45 6.04
CA THR A 112 -14.86 9.23 5.13
C THR A 112 -14.41 8.28 4.03
N LEU A 113 -15.07 7.12 3.92
CA LEU A 113 -14.78 6.11 2.91
C LEU A 113 -15.64 6.28 1.66
N LEU A 114 -16.95 6.50 1.83
CA LEU A 114 -17.89 6.73 0.72
C LEU A 114 -18.46 8.14 0.81
N SER A 115 -18.61 8.77 -0.36
CA SER A 115 -19.08 10.15 -0.51
C SER A 115 -20.18 10.25 -1.57
N PRO A 116 -21.31 10.96 -1.29
CA PRO A 116 -22.46 10.95 -2.17
C PRO A 116 -22.23 11.66 -3.51
N VAL A 117 -23.03 11.29 -4.49
CA VAL A 117 -23.12 11.96 -5.80
C VAL A 117 -23.33 13.47 -5.63
N GLY A 118 -22.68 14.28 -6.45
CA GLY A 118 -22.69 15.73 -6.37
C GLY A 118 -21.63 16.33 -5.44
N LYS A 119 -20.83 15.51 -4.77
CA LYS A 119 -19.61 15.93 -4.09
C LYS A 119 -18.39 15.74 -5.01
N PRO A 120 -17.33 16.55 -4.85
CA PRO A 120 -16.16 16.51 -5.73
C PRO A 120 -15.48 15.13 -5.84
N GLU A 121 -15.54 14.31 -4.81
CA GLU A 121 -14.93 12.99 -4.74
C GLU A 121 -16.03 11.96 -4.46
N ALA A 122 -17.08 11.96 -5.30
CA ALA A 122 -18.17 11.00 -5.13
C ALA A 122 -17.61 9.57 -5.26
N TYR A 123 -17.96 8.73 -4.29
CA TYR A 123 -17.55 7.34 -4.23
C TYR A 123 -18.63 6.52 -3.57
N TYR A 124 -19.19 5.55 -4.28
CA TYR A 124 -20.38 4.83 -3.82
C TYR A 124 -20.50 3.43 -4.40
N ALA A 125 -21.31 2.61 -3.73
CA ALA A 125 -21.73 1.31 -4.20
C ALA A 125 -23.20 1.36 -4.64
N ALA A 126 -23.49 0.74 -5.78
CA ALA A 126 -24.85 0.56 -6.28
C ALA A 126 -25.09 -0.87 -6.75
N PHE A 127 -26.34 -1.29 -6.70
CA PHE A 127 -26.77 -2.63 -7.06
C PHE A 127 -27.99 -2.54 -7.98
N GLY A 128 -28.17 -3.48 -8.88
CA GLY A 128 -29.29 -3.41 -9.81
C GLY A 128 -29.45 -4.65 -10.66
N TRP A 129 -30.34 -4.51 -11.63
CA TRP A 129 -30.66 -5.54 -12.61
C TRP A 129 -30.53 -4.97 -14.00
N ALA A 130 -29.71 -5.58 -14.85
CA ALA A 130 -29.60 -5.23 -16.26
C ALA A 130 -30.62 -6.05 -17.06
N PRO A 131 -31.46 -5.41 -17.91
CA PRO A 131 -32.45 -6.11 -18.71
C PRO A 131 -31.78 -6.99 -19.77
N ALA A 132 -32.28 -8.21 -19.99
CA ALA A 132 -31.76 -9.12 -21.00
C ALA A 132 -32.85 -9.47 -22.04
N VAL A 133 -33.89 -10.20 -21.64
CA VAL A 133 -34.98 -10.63 -22.55
C VAL A 133 -36.35 -10.44 -21.87
N GLY A 134 -37.37 -10.05 -22.62
CA GLY A 134 -38.74 -9.98 -22.12
C GLY A 134 -39.10 -8.77 -21.28
N ILE A 135 -38.14 -7.88 -20.98
CA ILE A 135 -38.35 -6.64 -20.19
C ILE A 135 -37.56 -5.49 -20.84
N LYS A 136 -38.15 -4.29 -20.85
CA LYS A 136 -37.50 -3.11 -21.42
C LYS A 136 -36.63 -2.38 -20.37
N PRO A 137 -35.61 -1.59 -20.81
CA PRO A 137 -34.76 -0.80 -19.92
C PRO A 137 -35.50 0.20 -19.01
N ASP A 138 -36.61 0.78 -19.49
CA ASP A 138 -37.47 1.70 -18.74
C ASP A 138 -38.36 1.00 -17.71
N GLN A 139 -38.38 -0.32 -17.68
CA GLN A 139 -39.14 -1.16 -16.75
C GLN A 139 -38.28 -1.75 -15.62
N VAL A 140 -36.99 -1.43 -15.59
CA VAL A 140 -36.07 -1.83 -14.51
C VAL A 140 -35.61 -0.60 -13.72
N PRO A 141 -35.26 -0.76 -12.43
CA PRO A 141 -34.77 0.36 -11.64
C PRO A 141 -33.49 0.95 -12.24
N ASP A 142 -33.46 2.26 -12.39
CA ASP A 142 -32.32 3.05 -12.85
C ASP A 142 -31.67 3.83 -11.70
N PRO A 143 -30.54 4.53 -11.91
CA PRO A 143 -29.88 5.32 -10.87
C PRO A 143 -30.74 6.44 -10.27
N ASN A 144 -31.78 6.89 -10.96
CA ASN A 144 -32.70 7.94 -10.51
C ASN A 144 -33.99 7.40 -9.87
N THR A 145 -34.20 6.09 -9.92
CA THR A 145 -35.36 5.45 -9.32
C THR A 145 -35.43 5.70 -7.83
N ILE A 146 -36.56 6.21 -7.35
CA ILE A 146 -36.82 6.39 -5.92
C ILE A 146 -37.40 5.09 -5.35
N TRP A 147 -36.67 4.49 -4.43
CA TRP A 147 -37.09 3.28 -3.73
C TRP A 147 -37.94 3.63 -2.51
N THR A 148 -38.95 2.82 -2.25
CA THR A 148 -39.79 2.91 -1.04
C THR A 148 -39.19 2.06 0.06
N VAL A 149 -38.98 2.65 1.24
CA VAL A 149 -38.51 1.94 2.44
C VAL A 149 -39.66 1.14 3.05
N VAL A 150 -39.44 -0.13 3.34
CA VAL A 150 -40.39 -1.00 4.01
C VAL A 150 -39.81 -1.45 5.35
N GLY A 151 -40.47 -1.12 6.43
CA GLY A 151 -40.03 -1.45 7.79
C GLY A 151 -39.13 -0.39 8.41
N ASN A 152 -37.96 -0.81 8.90
CA ASN A 152 -37.03 0.09 9.59
C ASN A 152 -36.32 1.05 8.65
N ASN A 153 -36.04 2.25 9.12
CA ASN A 153 -35.26 3.29 8.39
C ASN A 153 -33.87 3.51 8.96
N ILE A 154 -33.38 2.62 9.81
CA ILE A 154 -32.02 2.61 10.34
C ILE A 154 -31.45 1.20 10.16
N LEU A 155 -30.34 1.11 9.44
CA LEU A 155 -29.59 -0.12 9.23
C LEU A 155 -28.62 -0.34 10.40
N THR A 156 -28.84 -1.42 11.15
CA THR A 156 -27.94 -1.88 12.22
C THR A 156 -27.70 -3.39 12.06
N PRO A 157 -26.72 -3.98 12.77
CA PRO A 157 -26.50 -5.43 12.72
C PRO A 157 -27.72 -6.29 13.06
N SER A 158 -28.60 -5.77 13.93
CA SER A 158 -29.84 -6.45 14.31
C SER A 158 -31.10 -6.02 13.53
N SER A 159 -30.97 -4.97 12.69
CA SER A 159 -32.12 -4.35 12.00
C SER A 159 -31.78 -4.13 10.52
N PRO A 160 -31.96 -5.15 9.66
CA PRO A 160 -31.85 -5.00 8.22
C PRO A 160 -32.95 -4.08 7.67
N ILE A 161 -32.64 -3.44 6.52
CA ILE A 161 -33.62 -2.60 5.81
C ILE A 161 -34.09 -3.31 4.55
N SER A 162 -35.29 -2.94 4.10
CA SER A 162 -35.86 -3.41 2.83
C SER A 162 -36.32 -2.23 1.99
N LEU A 163 -35.91 -2.25 0.72
CA LEU A 163 -36.31 -1.29 -0.31
C LEU A 163 -37.15 -2.01 -1.36
N VAL A 164 -38.20 -1.38 -1.83
CA VAL A 164 -39.15 -1.95 -2.81
C VAL A 164 -39.40 -0.91 -3.90
N TRP A 165 -39.44 -1.38 -5.13
CA TRP A 165 -39.94 -0.61 -6.26
C TRP A 165 -40.78 -1.49 -7.19
N ASP A 166 -41.96 -0.99 -7.55
CA ASP A 166 -42.91 -1.64 -8.46
C ASP A 166 -42.90 -0.86 -9.78
N ASN A 167 -42.70 -1.55 -10.89
CA ASN A 167 -42.64 -0.90 -12.21
C ASN A 167 -44.03 -0.59 -12.80
N GLY A 168 -45.10 -0.93 -12.09
CA GLY A 168 -46.50 -0.76 -12.54
C GLY A 168 -46.92 -1.70 -13.68
N ASN A 169 -46.07 -2.62 -14.11
CA ASN A 169 -46.31 -3.57 -15.19
C ASN A 169 -46.19 -5.03 -14.72
N GLY A 170 -46.44 -5.27 -13.43
CA GLY A 170 -46.44 -6.60 -12.84
C GLY A 170 -45.07 -7.11 -12.42
N VAL A 171 -43.98 -6.29 -12.46
CA VAL A 171 -42.69 -6.68 -11.92
C VAL A 171 -42.33 -5.82 -10.74
N LYS A 172 -42.05 -6.48 -9.60
CA LYS A 172 -41.69 -5.86 -8.36
C LYS A 172 -40.26 -6.21 -7.99
N PHE A 173 -39.45 -5.19 -7.76
CA PHE A 173 -38.05 -5.29 -7.35
C PHE A 173 -37.91 -5.05 -5.86
N MET A 174 -37.11 -5.87 -5.21
CA MET A 174 -36.85 -5.80 -3.78
C MET A 174 -35.34 -5.77 -3.54
N ARG A 175 -34.91 -5.04 -2.54
CA ARG A 175 -33.53 -5.03 -2.08
C ARG A 175 -33.50 -5.05 -0.56
N LYS A 176 -32.98 -6.12 0.02
CA LYS A 176 -32.75 -6.22 1.44
C LYS A 176 -31.28 -6.01 1.72
N ILE A 177 -30.96 -5.09 2.63
CA ILE A 177 -29.58 -4.76 3.00
C ILE A 177 -29.43 -5.05 4.49
N SER A 178 -28.42 -5.84 4.82
CA SER A 178 -27.98 -6.10 6.19
C SER A 178 -26.50 -5.76 6.34
N ILE A 179 -26.07 -5.51 7.56
CA ILE A 179 -24.67 -5.23 7.91
C ILE A 179 -24.29 -6.11 9.09
N ASP A 180 -23.04 -6.56 9.13
CA ASP A 180 -22.50 -7.24 10.31
C ASP A 180 -21.98 -6.22 11.37
N GLU A 181 -21.38 -6.73 12.43
CA GLU A 181 -20.80 -5.90 13.49
C GLU A 181 -19.53 -5.16 13.05
N LYS A 182 -18.98 -5.48 11.85
CA LYS A 182 -17.73 -4.93 11.32
C LYS A 182 -17.98 -4.09 10.07
N TYR A 183 -17.59 -4.60 8.91
CA TYR A 183 -17.52 -3.86 7.65
C TYR A 183 -18.22 -4.56 6.49
N MET A 184 -18.90 -5.71 6.72
CA MET A 184 -19.51 -6.50 5.67
C MET A 184 -20.99 -6.22 5.56
N PHE A 185 -21.40 -5.70 4.41
CA PHE A 185 -22.79 -5.59 4.01
C PHE A 185 -23.19 -6.82 3.22
N THR A 186 -24.42 -7.25 3.35
CA THR A 186 -25.04 -8.26 2.50
C THR A 186 -26.23 -7.63 1.81
N VAL A 187 -26.21 -7.62 0.48
CA VAL A 187 -27.25 -7.05 -0.38
C VAL A 187 -27.94 -8.18 -1.10
N GLU A 188 -29.17 -8.46 -0.72
CA GLU A 188 -30.05 -9.44 -1.35
C GLU A 188 -30.99 -8.70 -2.31
N GLN A 189 -30.85 -8.98 -3.61
CA GLN A 189 -31.66 -8.42 -4.68
C GLN A 189 -32.72 -9.43 -5.11
N GLY A 190 -33.99 -9.09 -4.96
CA GLY A 190 -35.14 -9.94 -5.28
C GLY A 190 -35.99 -9.36 -6.39
N ILE A 191 -36.67 -10.24 -7.13
CA ILE A 191 -37.68 -9.91 -8.15
C ILE A 191 -38.88 -10.82 -7.98
N GLU A 192 -40.08 -10.25 -8.06
CA GLU A 192 -41.36 -10.95 -8.23
C GLU A 192 -41.88 -10.60 -9.64
N ASN A 193 -42.15 -11.62 -10.47
CA ASN A 193 -42.65 -11.43 -11.83
C ASN A 193 -44.12 -11.89 -11.94
N ASN A 194 -45.01 -10.95 -12.11
CA ASN A 194 -46.44 -11.15 -12.38
C ASN A 194 -46.86 -10.41 -13.65
N SER A 195 -45.94 -10.29 -14.63
CA SER A 195 -46.14 -9.54 -15.88
C SER A 195 -46.92 -10.29 -16.95
N GLY A 196 -47.28 -11.55 -16.72
CA GLY A 196 -47.91 -12.41 -17.69
C GLY A 196 -46.97 -13.07 -18.69
N SER A 197 -45.65 -12.88 -18.56
CA SER A 197 -44.64 -13.46 -19.43
C SER A 197 -43.32 -13.74 -18.69
N GLU A 198 -42.52 -14.64 -19.26
CA GLU A 198 -41.17 -14.90 -18.76
C GLU A 198 -40.27 -13.71 -19.06
N ILE A 199 -39.43 -13.30 -18.07
CA ILE A 199 -38.45 -12.26 -18.19
C ILE A 199 -37.07 -12.78 -17.80
N SER A 200 -36.01 -12.18 -18.39
CA SER A 200 -34.64 -12.50 -18.06
C SER A 200 -33.86 -11.22 -17.73
N LEU A 201 -33.15 -11.25 -16.61
CA LEU A 201 -32.40 -10.12 -16.07
C LEU A 201 -31.05 -10.58 -15.52
N ARG A 202 -30.06 -9.69 -15.54
CA ARG A 202 -28.76 -9.94 -14.94
C ARG A 202 -28.57 -9.07 -13.69
N PRO A 203 -28.41 -9.67 -12.51
CA PRO A 203 -28.08 -8.91 -11.33
C PRO A 203 -26.65 -8.41 -11.39
N TYR A 204 -26.41 -7.22 -10.85
CA TYR A 204 -25.08 -6.65 -10.76
C TYR A 204 -24.87 -5.85 -9.47
N GLY A 205 -23.61 -5.73 -9.07
CA GLY A 205 -23.12 -4.72 -8.16
C GLY A 205 -22.05 -3.88 -8.86
N LEU A 206 -21.97 -2.60 -8.54
CA LEU A 206 -20.92 -1.73 -9.02
C LEU A 206 -20.37 -0.83 -7.90
N LEU A 207 -19.11 -0.48 -8.05
CA LEU A 207 -18.42 0.56 -7.28
C LEU A 207 -18.01 1.64 -8.26
N ARG A 208 -18.29 2.89 -7.93
CA ARG A 208 -17.97 4.03 -8.78
C ARG A 208 -17.25 5.10 -7.99
N ARG A 209 -16.17 5.61 -8.55
CA ARG A 209 -15.32 6.65 -7.96
C ARG A 209 -15.09 7.75 -8.99
N HIS A 210 -15.29 9.01 -8.57
CA HIS A 210 -15.07 10.20 -9.38
C HIS A 210 -13.66 10.72 -9.12
N GLY A 211 -12.81 10.62 -10.13
CA GLY A 211 -11.39 10.97 -10.06
C GLY A 211 -10.55 10.04 -9.18
N GLU A 212 -9.26 10.32 -9.15
CA GLU A 212 -8.31 9.65 -8.27
C GLU A 212 -8.40 10.20 -6.85
N PRO A 213 -8.11 9.39 -5.81
CA PRO A 213 -8.04 9.87 -4.43
C PRO A 213 -6.96 10.96 -4.28
N LYS A 214 -7.28 12.08 -3.63
CA LYS A 214 -6.31 13.17 -3.41
C LYS A 214 -5.19 12.82 -2.45
N ASP A 215 -5.40 11.83 -1.58
CA ASP A 215 -4.45 11.39 -0.56
C ASP A 215 -3.61 10.19 -1.00
N MET A 216 -3.65 9.81 -2.28
CA MET A 216 -2.81 8.77 -2.86
C MET A 216 -1.34 9.01 -2.51
N LYS A 217 -0.67 7.96 -2.06
CA LYS A 217 0.75 8.04 -1.69
C LYS A 217 1.66 8.01 -2.92
N ASN A 218 1.18 7.49 -4.06
CA ASN A 218 1.96 7.33 -5.29
C ASN A 218 3.35 6.72 -5.02
N PHE A 219 3.38 5.71 -4.18
CA PHE A 219 4.62 5.12 -3.72
C PHE A 219 4.81 3.73 -4.33
N PHE A 220 5.92 3.52 -5.03
CA PHE A 220 6.20 2.34 -5.89
C PHE A 220 6.04 0.96 -5.23
N ILE A 221 5.95 0.87 -3.92
CA ILE A 221 5.74 -0.38 -3.19
C ILE A 221 4.33 -0.54 -2.64
N LEU A 222 3.44 0.43 -2.87
CA LEU A 222 2.05 0.40 -2.44
C LEU A 222 1.15 0.37 -3.65
N HIS A 223 0.24 -0.59 -3.70
CA HIS A 223 -0.83 -0.58 -4.68
C HIS A 223 -2.02 0.20 -4.17
N GLU A 224 -2.43 1.20 -4.93
CA GLU A 224 -3.67 1.99 -4.78
C GLU A 224 -4.35 2.03 -6.14
N GLY A 225 -5.58 1.51 -6.23
CA GLY A 225 -6.29 1.36 -7.50
C GLY A 225 -7.36 0.27 -7.43
N ILE A 226 -7.51 -0.48 -8.52
CA ILE A 226 -8.41 -1.62 -8.57
C ILE A 226 -7.68 -2.88 -8.13
N ILE A 227 -8.40 -3.70 -7.40
CA ILE A 227 -7.94 -5.00 -6.93
C ILE A 227 -8.99 -6.05 -7.26
N ARG A 228 -8.56 -7.18 -7.80
CA ARG A 228 -9.44 -8.28 -8.20
C ARG A 228 -8.82 -9.62 -7.88
N MET A 229 -9.60 -10.49 -7.28
CA MET A 229 -9.29 -11.92 -7.15
C MET A 229 -10.15 -12.69 -8.15
N SER A 230 -9.53 -13.48 -9.01
CA SER A 230 -10.20 -14.27 -10.05
C SER A 230 -9.68 -15.69 -10.01
N ASP A 231 -10.49 -16.64 -9.54
CA ASP A 231 -10.15 -18.07 -9.49
C ASP A 231 -8.79 -18.37 -8.83
N GLY A 232 -8.41 -17.57 -7.82
CA GLY A 232 -7.17 -17.70 -7.06
C GLY A 232 -6.00 -16.87 -7.59
N GLU A 233 -6.19 -16.09 -8.66
CA GLU A 233 -5.20 -15.15 -9.18
C GLU A 233 -5.56 -13.71 -8.76
N LEU A 234 -4.60 -13.03 -8.11
CA LEU A 234 -4.73 -11.63 -7.72
C LEU A 234 -4.26 -10.74 -8.86
N ALA A 235 -5.08 -9.77 -9.25
CA ALA A 235 -4.72 -8.67 -10.15
C ALA A 235 -4.79 -7.34 -9.40
N GLU A 236 -3.79 -6.50 -9.63
CA GLU A 236 -3.64 -5.17 -9.07
C GLU A 236 -3.41 -4.18 -10.23
N GLU A 237 -4.34 -3.23 -10.42
CA GLU A 237 -4.38 -2.32 -11.56
C GLU A 237 -4.43 -0.88 -11.05
N ASP A 238 -3.38 -0.08 -11.30
CA ASP A 238 -3.37 1.33 -10.91
C ASP A 238 -4.27 2.20 -11.81
N TYR A 239 -4.61 3.39 -11.35
CA TYR A 239 -5.51 4.30 -12.06
C TYR A 239 -4.98 4.69 -13.44
N GLY A 240 -3.65 4.86 -13.59
CA GLY A 240 -3.03 5.17 -14.87
C GLY A 240 -3.20 4.05 -15.88
N TYR A 241 -2.96 2.79 -15.48
CA TYR A 241 -3.19 1.61 -16.31
C TYR A 241 -4.65 1.53 -16.79
N ILE A 242 -5.60 1.78 -15.88
CA ILE A 242 -7.03 1.73 -16.19
C ILE A 242 -7.43 2.82 -17.19
N ALA A 243 -6.85 4.02 -17.07
CA ALA A 243 -7.10 5.12 -17.98
C ALA A 243 -6.53 4.87 -19.39
N ASP A 244 -5.50 4.03 -19.51
CA ASP A 244 -4.84 3.65 -20.76
C ASP A 244 -5.41 2.36 -21.38
N LEU A 245 -6.41 1.72 -20.76
CA LEU A 245 -7.07 0.54 -21.33
C LEU A 245 -7.64 0.83 -22.73
N PRO A 246 -7.70 -0.17 -23.63
CA PRO A 246 -8.34 0.00 -24.92
C PRO A 246 -9.85 0.28 -24.77
N ILE A 247 -10.40 1.06 -25.68
CA ILE A 247 -11.85 1.23 -25.76
C ILE A 247 -12.47 -0.09 -26.20
N LEU A 248 -13.31 -0.66 -25.35
CA LEU A 248 -14.05 -1.88 -25.65
C LEU A 248 -15.39 -1.49 -26.24
N GLU A 249 -15.63 -1.82 -27.53
CA GLU A 249 -16.85 -1.42 -28.27
C GLU A 249 -18.15 -1.79 -27.53
N LYS A 250 -18.18 -2.96 -26.90
CA LYS A 250 -19.33 -3.43 -26.09
C LYS A 250 -19.61 -2.59 -24.84
N GLU A 251 -18.61 -1.88 -24.32
CA GLU A 251 -18.73 -1.01 -23.13
C GLU A 251 -18.80 0.47 -23.49
N GLY A 252 -18.39 0.83 -24.71
CA GLY A 252 -18.38 2.21 -25.20
C GLY A 252 -17.34 3.11 -24.53
N THR A 253 -16.41 2.54 -23.76
CA THR A 253 -15.39 3.26 -22.99
C THR A 253 -14.13 2.41 -22.82
N HIS A 254 -13.10 2.98 -22.21
CA HIS A 254 -11.92 2.24 -21.76
C HIS A 254 -12.35 1.15 -20.79
N ALA A 255 -12.10 -0.12 -21.11
CA ALA A 255 -12.57 -1.21 -20.27
C ALA A 255 -11.78 -2.50 -20.43
N GLU A 256 -11.78 -3.30 -19.36
CA GLU A 256 -11.34 -4.69 -19.34
C GLU A 256 -12.44 -5.57 -18.74
N ARG A 257 -12.67 -6.74 -19.35
CA ARG A 257 -13.61 -7.76 -18.88
C ARG A 257 -12.87 -9.03 -18.50
N VAL A 258 -13.14 -9.56 -17.32
CA VAL A 258 -12.60 -10.83 -16.86
C VAL A 258 -13.74 -11.73 -16.40
N GLU A 259 -13.81 -12.94 -16.97
CA GLU A 259 -14.76 -13.96 -16.56
C GLU A 259 -14.19 -14.76 -15.40
N VAL A 260 -14.84 -14.70 -14.25
CA VAL A 260 -14.50 -15.47 -13.05
C VAL A 260 -15.39 -16.70 -13.00
N GLN A 261 -14.79 -17.91 -13.00
CA GLN A 261 -15.53 -19.15 -13.18
C GLN A 261 -16.05 -19.73 -11.87
N ASN A 262 -15.27 -19.63 -10.80
CA ASN A 262 -15.57 -20.32 -9.55
C ASN A 262 -15.72 -19.35 -8.37
N SER A 263 -14.67 -18.57 -8.08
CA SER A 263 -14.66 -17.71 -6.90
C SER A 263 -13.83 -16.45 -7.13
N GLY A 264 -14.24 -15.37 -6.50
CA GLY A 264 -13.49 -14.13 -6.57
C GLY A 264 -14.24 -12.94 -5.99
N TRP A 265 -13.59 -11.81 -6.08
CA TRP A 265 -14.09 -10.50 -5.65
C TRP A 265 -13.36 -9.40 -6.42
N THR A 266 -13.95 -8.22 -6.49
CA THR A 266 -13.39 -7.08 -7.22
C THR A 266 -13.76 -5.77 -6.55
N GLY A 267 -12.87 -4.75 -6.61
CA GLY A 267 -13.15 -3.48 -5.99
C GLY A 267 -12.00 -2.49 -6.06
N PHE A 268 -12.05 -1.45 -5.23
CA PHE A 268 -11.02 -0.45 -5.05
C PHE A 268 -10.28 -0.63 -3.74
N THR A 269 -8.97 -0.46 -3.77
CA THR A 269 -8.11 -0.45 -2.60
C THR A 269 -7.33 0.86 -2.52
N ASP A 270 -7.36 1.48 -1.35
CA ASP A 270 -6.52 2.61 -0.96
C ASP A 270 -5.46 2.11 0.04
N HIS A 271 -4.58 2.99 0.53
CA HIS A 271 -3.53 2.60 1.48
C HIS A 271 -4.07 1.75 2.65
N TYR A 272 -5.09 2.21 3.36
CA TYR A 272 -5.63 1.56 4.57
C TYR A 272 -7.09 1.10 4.44
N TRP A 273 -7.78 1.52 3.39
CA TRP A 273 -9.22 1.32 3.21
C TRP A 273 -9.49 0.52 1.94
N MET A 274 -10.61 -0.12 1.89
CA MET A 274 -10.99 -0.90 0.72
C MET A 274 -12.52 -0.98 0.60
N THR A 275 -13.00 -1.03 -0.63
CA THR A 275 -14.36 -1.46 -0.95
C THR A 275 -14.31 -2.55 -1.99
N THR A 276 -14.96 -3.67 -1.74
CA THR A 276 -14.98 -4.82 -2.67
C THR A 276 -16.36 -5.44 -2.75
N LEU A 277 -16.76 -5.73 -3.99
CA LEU A 277 -17.91 -6.56 -4.31
C LEU A 277 -17.48 -8.03 -4.22
N ILE A 278 -18.23 -8.81 -3.49
CA ILE A 278 -17.98 -10.22 -3.24
C ILE A 278 -19.23 -10.98 -3.61
N PRO A 279 -19.36 -11.45 -4.89
CA PRO A 279 -20.43 -12.37 -5.29
C PRO A 279 -20.35 -13.68 -4.53
N ASP A 280 -21.38 -14.51 -4.69
CA ASP A 280 -21.35 -15.87 -4.13
C ASP A 280 -20.11 -16.63 -4.62
N GLN A 281 -19.34 -17.18 -3.65
CA GLN A 281 -18.03 -17.80 -3.92
C GLN A 281 -18.13 -19.18 -4.59
N SER A 282 -19.32 -19.62 -4.93
CA SER A 282 -19.58 -20.83 -5.72
C SER A 282 -20.21 -20.55 -7.08
N SER A 283 -20.32 -19.28 -7.43
CA SER A 283 -21.00 -18.84 -8.67
C SER A 283 -20.03 -18.06 -9.57
N SER A 284 -20.15 -18.29 -10.88
CA SER A 284 -19.42 -17.49 -11.85
C SER A 284 -19.97 -16.06 -11.93
N PHE A 285 -19.10 -15.11 -12.25
CA PHE A 285 -19.49 -13.74 -12.53
C PHE A 285 -18.50 -13.10 -13.50
N ARG A 286 -18.92 -12.01 -14.13
CA ARG A 286 -18.03 -11.19 -14.95
C ARG A 286 -17.61 -9.96 -14.15
N SER A 287 -16.32 -9.78 -13.95
CA SER A 287 -15.73 -8.55 -13.46
C SER A 287 -15.44 -7.63 -14.65
N THR A 288 -15.87 -6.37 -14.57
CA THR A 288 -15.55 -5.36 -15.58
C THR A 288 -14.98 -4.13 -14.90
N THR A 289 -13.80 -3.71 -15.35
CA THR A 289 -13.16 -2.45 -14.97
C THR A 289 -13.40 -1.45 -16.09
N LYS A 290 -13.81 -0.21 -15.77
CA LYS A 290 -14.11 0.85 -16.75
C LYS A 290 -13.53 2.19 -16.32
N TYR A 291 -13.15 3.00 -17.32
CA TYR A 291 -12.83 4.40 -17.14
C TYR A 291 -13.58 5.27 -18.16
N PHE A 292 -14.33 6.23 -17.65
CA PHE A 292 -15.07 7.20 -18.45
C PHE A 292 -14.29 8.52 -18.48
N ALA A 293 -13.50 8.70 -19.55
CA ALA A 293 -12.54 9.80 -19.66
C ALA A 293 -13.16 11.21 -19.62
N VAL A 294 -14.40 11.38 -20.12
CA VAL A 294 -15.07 12.70 -20.16
C VAL A 294 -15.50 13.14 -18.76
N GLN A 295 -15.95 12.20 -17.92
CA GLN A 295 -16.45 12.46 -16.58
C GLN A 295 -15.37 12.22 -15.49
N ASP A 296 -14.22 11.69 -15.87
CA ASP A 296 -13.16 11.24 -14.95
C ASP A 296 -13.71 10.25 -13.89
N ILE A 297 -14.37 9.18 -14.37
CA ILE A 297 -15.02 8.19 -13.51
C ILE A 297 -14.40 6.82 -13.69
N TYR A 298 -13.94 6.24 -12.59
CA TYR A 298 -13.51 4.84 -12.51
C TYR A 298 -14.66 3.99 -11.97
N GLN A 299 -14.90 2.85 -12.60
CA GLN A 299 -15.98 1.95 -12.21
C GLN A 299 -15.53 0.50 -12.25
N VAL A 300 -15.94 -0.25 -11.24
CA VAL A 300 -15.76 -1.70 -11.14
C VAL A 300 -17.12 -2.36 -11.01
N GLU A 301 -17.37 -3.38 -11.77
CA GLU A 301 -18.62 -4.11 -11.80
C GLU A 301 -18.42 -5.60 -11.54
N ALA A 302 -19.35 -6.20 -10.82
CA ALA A 302 -19.55 -7.63 -10.74
C ALA A 302 -20.93 -7.97 -11.33
N VAL A 303 -20.99 -8.61 -12.48
CA VAL A 303 -22.23 -8.97 -13.19
C VAL A 303 -22.42 -10.48 -13.13
N MET A 304 -23.49 -10.92 -12.50
CA MET A 304 -23.80 -12.32 -12.35
C MET A 304 -24.52 -12.89 -13.60
N PRO A 305 -24.58 -14.21 -13.75
CA PRO A 305 -25.30 -14.85 -14.85
C PRO A 305 -26.77 -14.42 -14.93
N SER A 306 -27.35 -14.53 -16.12
CA SER A 306 -28.74 -14.19 -16.36
C SER A 306 -29.68 -15.09 -15.55
N ALA A 307 -30.59 -14.47 -14.81
CA ALA A 307 -31.69 -15.15 -14.12
C ALA A 307 -32.94 -15.10 -15.00
N VAL A 308 -33.54 -16.26 -15.28
CA VAL A 308 -34.82 -16.39 -15.98
C VAL A 308 -35.93 -16.56 -14.95
N ILE A 309 -36.92 -15.68 -14.99
CA ILE A 309 -38.01 -15.62 -14.02
C ILE A 309 -39.34 -15.84 -14.77
N ALA A 310 -39.95 -16.99 -14.59
CA ALA A 310 -41.27 -17.30 -15.15
C ALA A 310 -42.36 -16.40 -14.56
N ASP A 311 -43.48 -16.25 -15.28
CA ASP A 311 -44.65 -15.56 -14.73
C ASP A 311 -45.16 -16.23 -13.45
N GLY A 312 -45.53 -15.43 -12.47
CA GLY A 312 -45.95 -15.90 -11.15
C GLY A 312 -44.82 -16.38 -10.24
N SER A 313 -43.55 -16.21 -10.65
CA SER A 313 -42.37 -16.68 -9.91
C SER A 313 -41.56 -15.53 -9.32
N SER A 314 -40.70 -15.88 -8.38
CA SER A 314 -39.74 -14.95 -7.75
C SER A 314 -38.34 -15.55 -7.70
N THR A 315 -37.34 -14.71 -7.67
CA THR A 315 -35.93 -15.09 -7.46
C THR A 315 -35.21 -14.05 -6.61
N SER A 316 -34.15 -14.47 -5.94
CA SER A 316 -33.25 -13.54 -5.25
C SER A 316 -31.79 -13.96 -5.37
N ILE A 317 -30.90 -12.98 -5.41
CA ILE A 317 -29.46 -13.18 -5.48
C ILE A 317 -28.80 -12.29 -4.42
N SER A 318 -27.81 -12.85 -3.73
CA SER A 318 -27.07 -12.16 -2.69
C SER A 318 -25.65 -11.80 -3.17
N THR A 319 -25.24 -10.57 -2.90
CA THR A 319 -23.87 -10.09 -3.10
C THR A 319 -23.41 -9.44 -1.81
N GLN A 320 -22.19 -9.76 -1.38
CA GLN A 320 -21.59 -9.05 -0.23
C GLN A 320 -20.81 -7.84 -0.73
N LEU A 321 -20.75 -6.82 0.12
CA LEU A 321 -19.92 -5.64 -0.05
C LEU A 321 -19.08 -5.46 1.20
N PHE A 322 -17.78 -5.60 1.07
CA PHE A 322 -16.87 -5.12 2.10
C PHE A 322 -16.64 -3.62 1.87
N ALA A 323 -16.83 -2.80 2.91
CA ALA A 323 -16.53 -1.37 2.85
C ALA A 323 -15.96 -0.93 4.20
N GLY A 324 -14.63 -0.84 4.30
CA GLY A 324 -14.00 -0.58 5.59
C GLY A 324 -12.49 -0.59 5.62
N ALA A 325 -11.98 -0.72 6.82
CA ALA A 325 -10.55 -0.74 7.12
C ALA A 325 -9.93 -2.13 6.87
N LYS A 326 -8.72 -2.16 6.30
CA LYS A 326 -7.97 -3.39 6.05
C LYS A 326 -7.32 -3.93 7.35
N GLU A 327 -8.15 -4.12 8.39
CA GLU A 327 -7.71 -4.74 9.65
C GLU A 327 -7.42 -6.23 9.43
N TRP A 328 -6.20 -6.66 9.70
CA TRP A 328 -5.76 -8.02 9.44
C TRP A 328 -6.65 -9.09 10.06
N ASP A 329 -7.01 -8.93 11.33
CA ASP A 329 -7.87 -9.88 12.03
C ASP A 329 -9.28 -9.97 11.42
N THR A 330 -9.80 -8.83 10.94
CA THR A 330 -11.12 -8.74 10.31
C THR A 330 -11.11 -9.37 8.93
N ILE A 331 -10.14 -9.03 8.08
CA ILE A 331 -9.93 -9.63 6.75
C ILE A 331 -9.74 -11.15 6.87
N ARG A 332 -8.89 -11.59 7.81
CA ARG A 332 -8.65 -13.01 8.06
C ARG A 332 -9.89 -13.77 8.52
N LYS A 333 -10.78 -13.14 9.29
CA LYS A 333 -12.05 -13.75 9.69
C LYS A 333 -12.98 -13.95 8.50
N TYR A 334 -13.07 -12.98 7.59
CA TYR A 334 -13.87 -13.09 6.37
C TYR A 334 -13.31 -14.16 5.43
N GLU A 335 -11.99 -14.27 5.29
CA GLU A 335 -11.38 -15.36 4.51
C GLU A 335 -11.74 -16.73 5.09
N LYS A 336 -11.64 -16.90 6.41
CA LYS A 336 -12.07 -18.15 7.08
C LYS A 336 -13.56 -18.41 6.99
N ALA A 337 -14.36 -17.39 6.82
CA ALA A 337 -15.81 -17.49 6.61
C ALA A 337 -16.19 -17.85 5.16
N GLY A 338 -15.21 -17.94 4.24
CA GLY A 338 -15.40 -18.44 2.89
C GLY A 338 -15.08 -17.45 1.77
N VAL A 339 -14.61 -16.23 2.05
CA VAL A 339 -14.15 -15.30 1.00
C VAL A 339 -12.75 -15.68 0.54
N THR A 340 -12.66 -16.37 -0.58
CA THR A 340 -11.40 -16.96 -1.09
C THR A 340 -10.32 -15.90 -1.33
N GLY A 341 -9.14 -16.10 -0.74
CA GLY A 341 -7.97 -15.24 -0.95
C GLY A 341 -8.14 -13.81 -0.44
N PHE A 342 -9.06 -13.57 0.52
CA PHE A 342 -9.35 -12.21 0.97
C PHE A 342 -8.18 -11.57 1.75
N LEU A 343 -7.32 -12.37 2.35
CA LEU A 343 -6.11 -11.88 3.01
C LEU A 343 -5.12 -11.24 2.02
N ASP A 344 -5.18 -11.61 0.75
CA ASP A 344 -4.35 -11.03 -0.30
C ASP A 344 -4.86 -9.65 -0.77
N SER A 345 -5.98 -9.16 -0.26
CA SER A 345 -6.39 -7.76 -0.38
C SER A 345 -5.47 -6.79 0.37
N ILE A 346 -4.68 -7.28 1.32
CA ILE A 346 -3.58 -6.56 1.94
C ILE A 346 -2.35 -6.77 1.04
N ASP A 347 -1.76 -5.69 0.57
CA ASP A 347 -0.62 -5.75 -0.35
C ASP A 347 0.66 -6.23 0.36
N TRP A 348 0.95 -7.53 0.27
CA TRP A 348 2.11 -8.17 0.90
C TRP A 348 3.42 -8.01 0.12
N GLY A 349 3.36 -7.56 -1.14
CA GLY A 349 4.50 -7.36 -2.02
C GLY A 349 5.18 -8.65 -2.47
N TRP A 350 6.28 -8.52 -3.21
CA TRP A 350 6.98 -9.63 -3.85
C TRP A 350 7.53 -10.69 -2.88
N PHE A 351 7.85 -10.30 -1.66
CA PHE A 351 8.36 -11.22 -0.63
C PHE A 351 7.25 -11.68 0.32
N PHE A 352 6.01 -11.86 -0.18
CA PHE A 352 4.83 -12.23 0.63
C PHE A 352 5.07 -13.45 1.53
N PHE A 353 5.90 -14.41 1.10
CA PHE A 353 6.27 -15.60 1.87
C PHE A 353 7.11 -15.26 3.13
N LEU A 354 7.77 -14.10 3.17
CA LEU A 354 8.43 -13.54 4.35
C LEU A 354 7.55 -12.51 5.06
N THR A 355 6.87 -11.66 4.29
CA THR A 355 6.07 -10.53 4.79
C THR A 355 4.92 -11.03 5.67
N LYS A 356 4.12 -12.01 5.20
CA LYS A 356 2.99 -12.57 5.95
C LYS A 356 3.42 -13.16 7.31
N PRO A 357 4.41 -14.07 7.41
CA PRO A 357 4.84 -14.58 8.71
C PRO A 357 5.51 -13.53 9.60
N MET A 358 6.25 -12.57 9.03
CA MET A 358 6.83 -11.47 9.81
C MET A 358 5.75 -10.58 10.42
N PHE A 359 4.70 -10.29 9.66
CA PHE A 359 3.55 -9.55 10.16
C PHE A 359 2.84 -10.32 11.30
N ALA A 360 2.59 -11.62 11.12
CA ALA A 360 1.94 -12.43 12.15
C ALA A 360 2.75 -12.45 13.46
N VAL A 361 4.09 -12.52 13.39
CA VAL A 361 4.95 -12.42 14.57
C VAL A 361 4.92 -11.02 15.17
N LEU A 362 4.94 -9.97 14.35
CA LEU A 362 4.85 -8.58 14.82
C LEU A 362 3.53 -8.33 15.55
N HIS A 363 2.42 -8.76 14.97
CA HIS A 363 1.09 -8.66 15.59
C HIS A 363 1.03 -9.41 16.92
N TRP A 364 1.53 -10.66 16.97
CA TRP A 364 1.62 -11.45 18.19
C TRP A 364 2.46 -10.75 19.27
N LEU A 365 3.62 -10.19 18.91
CA LEU A 365 4.46 -9.43 19.82
C LEU A 365 3.74 -8.17 20.33
N ASN A 366 3.00 -7.48 19.46
CA ASN A 366 2.24 -6.29 19.85
C ASN A 366 1.15 -6.62 20.86
N VAL A 367 0.44 -7.73 20.68
CA VAL A 367 -0.57 -8.20 21.66
C VAL A 367 0.05 -8.50 23.04
N ILE A 368 1.27 -9.04 23.10
CA ILE A 368 1.94 -9.38 24.37
C ILE A 368 2.56 -8.14 25.01
N ILE A 369 3.23 -7.30 24.23
CA ILE A 369 4.02 -6.16 24.73
C ILE A 369 3.13 -4.94 24.96
N GLY A 370 2.03 -4.80 24.21
CA GLY A 370 1.11 -3.66 24.26
C GLY A 370 1.67 -2.36 23.67
N ASN A 371 2.75 -2.45 22.85
CA ASN A 371 3.34 -1.30 22.18
C ASN A 371 4.06 -1.72 20.90
N MET A 372 3.65 -1.17 19.77
CA MET A 372 4.11 -1.56 18.44
C MET A 372 5.60 -1.23 18.21
N GLY A 373 6.11 -0.13 18.74
CA GLY A 373 7.53 0.22 18.59
C GLY A 373 8.47 -0.79 19.28
N TRP A 374 8.11 -1.26 20.46
CA TRP A 374 8.84 -2.33 21.14
C TRP A 374 8.65 -3.68 20.47
N ALA A 375 7.49 -3.93 19.86
CA ALA A 375 7.24 -5.14 19.07
C ALA A 375 8.14 -5.19 17.82
N ILE A 376 8.39 -4.06 17.14
CA ILE A 376 9.34 -3.96 16.02
C ILE A 376 10.77 -4.34 16.48
N ILE A 377 11.20 -3.85 17.64
CA ILE A 377 12.52 -4.19 18.21
C ILE A 377 12.55 -5.68 18.57
N GLY A 378 11.49 -6.21 19.17
CA GLY A 378 11.34 -7.63 19.50
C GLY A 378 11.42 -8.53 18.25
N LEU A 379 10.71 -8.17 17.19
CA LEU A 379 10.77 -8.87 15.89
C LEU A 379 12.21 -8.83 15.35
N THR A 380 12.88 -7.68 15.43
CA THR A 380 14.29 -7.56 14.99
C THR A 380 15.20 -8.53 15.76
N LEU A 381 15.02 -8.66 17.07
CA LEU A 381 15.77 -9.61 17.90
C LEU A 381 15.51 -11.06 17.48
N ILE A 382 14.26 -11.43 17.21
CA ILE A 382 13.90 -12.78 16.74
C ILE A 382 14.58 -13.08 15.40
N ILE A 383 14.49 -12.17 14.43
CA ILE A 383 15.15 -12.32 13.13
C ILE A 383 16.66 -12.49 13.30
N LYS A 384 17.30 -11.67 14.14
CA LYS A 384 18.73 -11.76 14.44
C LYS A 384 19.11 -13.06 15.14
N ALA A 385 18.25 -13.60 16.01
CA ALA A 385 18.47 -14.89 16.65
C ALA A 385 18.39 -16.04 15.62
N VAL A 386 17.41 -16.04 14.73
CA VAL A 386 17.28 -17.04 13.65
C VAL A 386 18.49 -17.02 12.71
N LEU A 387 18.97 -15.82 12.36
CA LEU A 387 20.11 -15.64 11.47
C LEU A 387 21.48 -15.76 12.16
N PHE A 388 21.51 -15.93 13.48
CA PHE A 388 22.74 -15.93 14.28
C PHE A 388 23.80 -16.95 13.82
N PRO A 389 23.47 -18.21 13.46
CA PRO A 389 24.48 -19.17 13.00
C PRO A 389 25.22 -18.71 11.74
N LEU A 390 24.49 -18.06 10.83
CA LEU A 390 25.04 -17.52 9.60
C LEU A 390 25.90 -16.27 9.88
N ALA A 391 25.38 -15.35 10.70
CA ALA A 391 26.07 -14.14 11.13
C ALA A 391 27.39 -14.49 11.85
N TYR A 392 27.38 -15.52 12.70
CA TYR A 392 28.58 -15.99 13.40
C TYR A 392 29.69 -16.40 12.43
N LYS A 393 29.37 -17.24 11.42
CA LYS A 393 30.35 -17.67 10.40
C LYS A 393 30.91 -16.50 9.60
N SER A 394 30.05 -15.57 9.23
CA SER A 394 30.42 -14.36 8.49
C SER A 394 31.35 -13.45 9.30
N TYR A 395 30.96 -13.10 10.52
CA TYR A 395 31.75 -12.20 11.36
C TYR A 395 33.06 -12.82 11.84
N ALA A 396 33.11 -14.14 12.04
CA ALA A 396 34.35 -14.84 12.30
C ALA A 396 35.33 -14.77 11.09
N SER A 397 34.83 -14.90 9.86
CA SER A 397 35.62 -14.69 8.65
C SER A 397 36.09 -13.24 8.50
N MET A 398 35.23 -12.27 8.83
CA MET A 398 35.58 -10.84 8.81
C MET A 398 36.66 -10.50 9.86
N ALA A 399 36.63 -11.12 11.02
CA ALA A 399 37.67 -10.96 12.04
C ALA A 399 39.05 -11.38 11.50
N LYS A 400 39.12 -12.56 10.87
CA LYS A 400 40.34 -13.05 10.23
C LYS A 400 40.81 -12.11 9.08
N MET A 401 39.87 -11.61 8.27
CA MET A 401 40.25 -10.62 7.22
C MET A 401 40.86 -9.35 7.81
N LYS A 402 40.37 -8.88 8.96
CA LYS A 402 40.98 -7.73 9.64
C LYS A 402 42.37 -7.99 10.16
N GLU A 403 42.66 -9.20 10.65
CA GLU A 403 44.01 -9.61 11.04
C GLU A 403 44.98 -9.63 9.87
N LEU A 404 44.49 -9.96 8.67
CA LEU A 404 45.30 -9.97 7.43
C LEU A 404 45.51 -8.58 6.81
N GLN A 405 44.86 -7.54 7.30
CA GLN A 405 44.93 -6.19 6.75
C GLN A 405 46.36 -5.67 6.61
N PRO A 406 47.30 -5.84 7.59
CA PRO A 406 48.69 -5.41 7.44
C PRO A 406 49.44 -6.15 6.33
N GLU A 407 49.15 -7.43 6.09
CA GLU A 407 49.74 -8.20 4.99
C GLU A 407 49.18 -7.75 3.63
N MET A 408 47.90 -7.44 3.57
CA MET A 408 47.26 -6.89 2.39
C MET A 408 47.89 -5.53 1.99
N GLU A 409 48.17 -4.67 2.96
CA GLU A 409 48.84 -3.38 2.74
C GLU A 409 50.26 -3.57 2.19
N LYS A 410 51.03 -4.51 2.75
CA LYS A 410 52.38 -4.86 2.23
C LYS A 410 52.31 -5.39 0.80
N ILE A 411 51.33 -6.22 0.45
CA ILE A 411 51.14 -6.69 -0.92
C ILE A 411 50.84 -5.50 -1.85
N LYS A 412 49.99 -4.58 -1.44
CA LYS A 412 49.61 -3.39 -2.20
C LYS A 412 50.81 -2.47 -2.44
N GLU A 413 51.63 -2.24 -1.42
CA GLU A 413 52.85 -1.44 -1.54
C GLU A 413 53.88 -2.10 -2.48
N ARG A 414 54.01 -3.44 -2.40
CA ARG A 414 54.96 -4.20 -3.23
C ARG A 414 54.53 -4.28 -4.69
N VAL A 415 53.26 -4.45 -4.97
CA VAL A 415 52.73 -4.65 -6.33
C VAL A 415 52.47 -3.32 -7.05
N GLY A 416 52.23 -2.24 -6.31
CA GLY A 416 51.94 -0.91 -6.87
C GLY A 416 50.62 -0.87 -7.66
N ASP A 417 50.66 -0.28 -8.87
CA ASP A 417 49.47 -0.02 -9.68
C ASP A 417 49.03 -1.17 -10.58
N ASP A 418 49.74 -2.33 -10.54
CA ASP A 418 49.35 -3.52 -11.31
C ASP A 418 48.14 -4.23 -10.68
N ARG A 419 46.95 -3.90 -11.18
CA ARG A 419 45.67 -4.43 -10.67
C ARG A 419 45.55 -5.93 -10.83
N GLN A 420 46.05 -6.54 -11.90
CA GLN A 420 45.94 -7.99 -12.12
C GLN A 420 46.81 -8.76 -11.14
N LYS A 421 48.04 -8.34 -10.96
CA LYS A 421 48.98 -8.95 -10.02
C LYS A 421 48.53 -8.75 -8.58
N LEU A 422 48.01 -7.57 -8.24
CA LEU A 422 47.41 -7.29 -6.93
C LEU A 422 46.24 -8.26 -6.62
N GLN A 423 45.35 -8.44 -7.56
CA GLN A 423 44.19 -9.35 -7.39
C GLN A 423 44.67 -10.81 -7.24
N GLN A 424 45.66 -11.25 -8.00
CA GLN A 424 46.20 -12.61 -7.91
C GLN A 424 46.84 -12.86 -6.54
N GLU A 425 47.70 -11.94 -6.07
CA GLU A 425 48.36 -12.08 -4.78
C GLU A 425 47.39 -12.02 -3.60
N MET A 426 46.40 -11.12 -3.68
CA MET A 426 45.33 -11.06 -2.68
C MET A 426 44.51 -12.35 -2.61
N MET A 427 44.14 -12.93 -3.77
CA MET A 427 43.44 -14.22 -3.82
C MET A 427 44.32 -15.37 -3.33
N GLY A 428 45.63 -15.30 -3.57
CA GLY A 428 46.65 -16.22 -3.05
C GLY A 428 46.70 -16.18 -1.51
N LEU A 429 46.72 -14.97 -0.93
CA LEU A 429 46.70 -14.77 0.52
C LEU A 429 45.40 -15.34 1.13
N TYR A 430 44.23 -15.02 0.55
CA TYR A 430 42.95 -15.53 1.05
C TYR A 430 42.84 -17.08 1.01
N LYS A 431 43.35 -17.69 -0.08
CA LYS A 431 43.40 -19.17 -0.18
C LYS A 431 44.34 -19.77 0.87
N LYS A 432 45.55 -19.18 1.06
CA LYS A 432 46.54 -19.62 2.04
C LYS A 432 45.96 -19.59 3.47
N GLU A 433 45.29 -18.49 3.83
CA GLU A 433 44.74 -18.29 5.15
C GLU A 433 43.32 -18.86 5.32
N LYS A 434 42.78 -19.56 4.30
CA LYS A 434 41.44 -20.19 4.26
C LYS A 434 40.32 -19.20 4.62
N VAL A 435 40.40 -17.98 4.13
CA VAL A 435 39.41 -16.91 4.32
C VAL A 435 38.65 -16.70 3.02
N ASN A 436 37.33 -16.63 3.12
CA ASN A 436 36.48 -16.31 1.97
C ASN A 436 36.07 -14.82 2.02
N PRO A 437 36.54 -13.98 1.09
CA PRO A 437 36.18 -12.55 1.07
C PRO A 437 34.68 -12.33 0.85
N ALA A 438 33.98 -13.22 0.14
CA ALA A 438 32.55 -13.13 -0.08
C ALA A 438 31.70 -13.38 1.19
N SER A 439 32.30 -13.97 2.26
CA SER A 439 31.56 -14.18 3.50
C SER A 439 31.13 -12.88 4.17
N GLY A 440 31.87 -11.79 3.95
CA GLY A 440 31.54 -10.47 4.51
C GLY A 440 30.29 -9.82 3.92
N CYS A 441 29.94 -10.10 2.66
CA CYS A 441 28.77 -9.54 2.01
C CYS A 441 27.51 -10.41 2.20
N LEU A 442 27.63 -11.67 2.61
CA LEU A 442 26.52 -12.61 2.74
C LEU A 442 25.40 -12.12 3.69
N PRO A 443 25.70 -11.54 4.87
CA PRO A 443 24.66 -10.98 5.73
C PRO A 443 23.87 -9.85 5.06
N ILE A 444 24.53 -9.03 4.23
CA ILE A 444 23.89 -7.92 3.53
C ILE A 444 22.91 -8.47 2.48
N LEU A 445 23.31 -9.48 1.70
CA LEU A 445 22.46 -10.08 0.68
C LEU A 445 21.18 -10.70 1.27
N ILE A 446 21.27 -11.35 2.42
CA ILE A 446 20.10 -11.91 3.10
C ILE A 446 19.26 -10.83 3.78
N GLN A 447 19.91 -9.74 4.21
CA GLN A 447 19.20 -8.61 4.83
C GLN A 447 18.28 -7.88 3.85
N ILE A 448 18.57 -7.89 2.51
CA ILE A 448 17.78 -7.16 1.51
C ILE A 448 16.33 -7.65 1.46
N PRO A 449 16.03 -8.96 1.26
CA PRO A 449 14.64 -9.45 1.30
C PRO A 449 13.93 -9.18 2.63
N ILE A 450 14.64 -9.35 3.74
CA ILE A 450 14.12 -9.08 5.09
C ILE A 450 13.76 -7.61 5.25
N PHE A 451 14.63 -6.74 4.77
CA PHE A 451 14.41 -5.30 4.79
C PHE A 451 13.16 -4.90 4.01
N PHE A 452 13.05 -5.36 2.74
CA PHE A 452 11.88 -5.06 1.91
C PHE A 452 10.59 -5.64 2.50
N SER A 453 10.65 -6.85 3.07
CA SER A 453 9.49 -7.45 3.74
C SER A 453 9.06 -6.64 4.96
N LEU A 454 10.01 -6.25 5.82
CA LEU A 454 9.67 -5.46 7.01
C LEU A 454 9.23 -4.04 6.65
N TYR A 455 9.88 -3.44 5.63
CA TYR A 455 9.46 -2.16 5.10
C TYR A 455 7.99 -2.23 4.65
N LYS A 456 7.64 -3.28 3.89
CA LYS A 456 6.27 -3.53 3.47
C LYS A 456 5.32 -3.70 4.67
N VAL A 457 5.68 -4.52 5.65
CA VAL A 457 4.90 -4.69 6.90
C VAL A 457 4.63 -3.36 7.58
N ILE A 458 5.66 -2.55 7.83
CA ILE A 458 5.53 -1.27 8.55
C ILE A 458 4.71 -0.25 7.74
N PHE A 459 4.84 -0.26 6.42
CA PHE A 459 4.18 0.72 5.56
C PHE A 459 2.70 0.41 5.32
N VAL A 460 2.35 -0.87 5.09
CA VAL A 460 0.97 -1.27 4.73
C VAL A 460 0.09 -1.55 5.94
N THR A 461 0.69 -1.73 7.12
CA THR A 461 -0.05 -2.16 8.30
C THR A 461 -0.85 -1.03 8.91
N LEU A 462 -2.18 -1.22 8.92
CA LEU A 462 -3.09 -0.27 9.56
C LEU A 462 -2.84 -0.14 11.07
N GLU A 463 -2.38 -1.21 11.71
CA GLU A 463 -2.07 -1.25 13.15
C GLU A 463 -0.90 -0.33 13.56
N LEU A 464 -0.11 0.16 12.60
CA LEU A 464 0.94 1.15 12.88
C LEU A 464 0.46 2.59 12.70
N ARG A 465 -0.67 2.78 12.04
CA ARG A 465 -1.20 4.11 11.77
C ARG A 465 -1.64 4.79 13.06
N HIS A 466 -1.06 5.95 13.34
CA HIS A 466 -1.30 6.76 14.56
C HIS A 466 -0.94 6.05 15.87
N GLU A 467 -0.15 4.95 15.82
CA GLU A 467 0.33 4.27 17.02
C GLU A 467 1.56 4.96 17.60
N PRO A 468 1.54 5.34 18.88
CA PRO A 468 2.68 5.96 19.51
C PRO A 468 3.75 4.93 19.92
N TRP A 469 5.01 5.36 19.98
CA TRP A 469 6.05 4.59 20.66
C TRP A 469 6.26 5.09 22.08
N PHE A 470 7.18 6.02 22.26
CA PHE A 470 7.39 6.75 23.52
C PHE A 470 7.92 8.17 23.25
N GLY A 471 7.82 9.05 24.24
CA GLY A 471 8.34 10.40 24.16
C GLY A 471 7.62 11.23 23.09
N TRP A 472 8.37 11.73 22.11
CA TRP A 472 7.87 12.61 21.05
C TRP A 472 7.30 11.85 19.84
N ILE A 473 7.55 10.55 19.71
CA ILE A 473 7.02 9.74 18.60
C ILE A 473 5.57 9.37 18.91
N LYS A 474 4.63 10.08 18.28
CA LYS A 474 3.18 9.90 18.43
C LYS A 474 2.57 9.06 17.32
N ASP A 475 3.31 8.85 16.23
CA ASP A 475 2.87 8.09 15.06
C ASP A 475 4.06 7.33 14.46
N LEU A 476 4.01 6.00 14.54
CA LEU A 476 5.05 5.13 13.99
C LEU A 476 4.97 5.02 12.46
N SER A 477 3.82 5.36 11.85
CA SER A 477 3.62 5.35 10.40
C SER A 477 4.09 6.63 9.72
N ALA A 478 4.33 7.69 10.50
CA ALA A 478 4.80 9.00 10.02
C ALA A 478 6.32 9.20 10.27
N PRO A 479 6.97 10.12 9.52
CA PRO A 479 8.34 10.54 9.82
C PRO A 479 8.49 11.12 11.23
N ASP A 480 9.73 11.12 11.74
CA ASP A 480 10.07 11.74 13.01
C ASP A 480 9.71 13.24 13.02
N PRO A 481 8.78 13.69 13.89
CA PRO A 481 8.35 15.09 13.92
C PRO A 481 9.39 16.04 14.55
N SER A 482 10.42 15.52 15.21
CA SER A 482 11.48 16.34 15.78
C SER A 482 12.36 16.94 14.67
N THR A 483 12.95 18.10 14.93
CA THR A 483 13.82 18.78 13.95
C THR A 483 14.98 19.49 14.62
N ILE A 484 16.16 19.40 14.01
CA ILE A 484 17.33 20.17 14.44
C ILE A 484 17.11 21.68 14.30
N LEU A 485 16.23 22.12 13.41
CA LEU A 485 15.99 23.54 13.12
C LEU A 485 15.33 24.30 14.29
N ASN A 486 14.64 23.60 15.17
CA ASN A 486 14.12 24.16 16.43
C ASN A 486 14.77 23.53 17.66
N LEU A 487 15.98 22.99 17.51
CA LEU A 487 16.70 22.25 18.55
C LEU A 487 15.83 21.16 19.21
N PHE A 488 15.15 20.39 18.39
CA PHE A 488 14.27 19.28 18.80
C PHE A 488 13.14 19.70 19.75
N GLY A 489 12.59 20.92 19.52
CA GLY A 489 11.49 21.47 20.31
C GLY A 489 11.91 22.34 21.50
N LEU A 490 13.21 22.57 21.71
CA LEU A 490 13.70 23.49 22.75
C LEU A 490 13.47 24.98 22.38
N LEU A 491 13.32 25.30 21.10
CA LEU A 491 13.07 26.65 20.63
C LEU A 491 11.57 26.83 20.33
N PRO A 492 10.98 28.02 20.63
CA PRO A 492 9.53 28.23 20.64
C PRO A 492 8.88 28.37 19.25
N TRP A 493 9.63 28.30 18.16
CA TRP A 493 9.06 28.36 16.81
C TRP A 493 8.69 26.98 16.29
N ALA A 494 7.60 26.96 15.50
CA ALA A 494 7.18 25.77 14.78
C ALA A 494 8.27 25.32 13.77
N ASN A 495 8.23 24.05 13.37
CA ASN A 495 9.09 23.54 12.31
C ASN A 495 8.87 24.38 11.03
N PRO A 496 9.89 25.12 10.53
CA PRO A 496 9.73 26.05 9.42
C PRO A 496 9.65 25.35 8.05
N THR A 497 9.47 24.04 8.01
CA THR A 497 9.50 23.28 6.77
C THR A 497 8.11 23.15 6.16
N THR A 498 7.98 23.64 4.93
CA THR A 498 6.86 23.25 4.03
C THR A 498 7.25 21.98 3.29
N PRO A 499 6.30 21.04 3.08
CA PRO A 499 6.55 19.85 2.25
C PRO A 499 7.15 20.25 0.89
N GLY A 500 8.23 19.55 0.46
CA GLY A 500 8.92 19.85 -0.80
C GLY A 500 9.97 20.97 -0.76
N SER A 501 10.15 21.67 0.37
CA SER A 501 11.21 22.68 0.49
C SER A 501 12.59 22.05 0.75
N ILE A 502 13.66 22.74 0.30
CA ILE A 502 15.05 22.33 0.60
C ILE A 502 15.29 22.27 2.12
N LEU A 503 14.61 23.13 2.89
CA LEU A 503 14.67 23.13 4.36
C LEU A 503 14.12 21.83 4.95
N ALA A 504 13.16 21.17 4.30
CA ALA A 504 12.64 19.87 4.74
C ALA A 504 13.74 18.78 4.70
N ILE A 505 14.63 18.82 3.71
CA ILE A 505 15.75 17.87 3.58
C ILE A 505 16.76 18.05 4.73
N ILE A 506 16.99 19.29 5.15
CA ILE A 506 17.94 19.64 6.23
C ILE A 506 17.31 19.48 7.61
N SER A 507 15.98 19.41 7.67
CA SER A 507 15.20 19.26 8.92
C SER A 507 15.29 17.83 9.45
N LEU A 508 16.46 17.45 9.95
CA LEU A 508 16.68 16.11 10.51
C LEU A 508 16.13 15.99 11.93
N GLY A 509 15.38 14.90 12.16
CA GLY A 509 14.94 14.49 13.48
C GLY A 509 16.01 13.72 14.28
N ILE A 510 15.68 13.39 15.51
CA ILE A 510 16.55 12.61 16.42
C ILE A 510 16.77 11.19 15.86
N LEU A 511 15.70 10.52 15.40
CA LEU A 511 15.82 9.15 14.90
C LEU A 511 16.71 9.04 13.66
N PRO A 512 16.60 9.90 12.62
CA PRO A 512 17.54 9.91 11.50
C PRO A 512 18.99 10.11 11.92
N ILE A 513 19.25 10.99 12.89
CA ILE A 513 20.61 11.22 13.42
C ILE A 513 21.14 9.95 14.12
N LEU A 514 20.31 9.31 14.96
CA LEU A 514 20.67 8.05 15.61
C LEU A 514 20.91 6.94 14.59
N LEU A 515 20.13 6.92 13.49
CA LEU A 515 20.35 6.00 12.37
C LEU A 515 21.75 6.20 11.76
N GLY A 516 22.10 7.42 11.38
CA GLY A 516 23.42 7.73 10.82
C GLY A 516 24.57 7.32 11.76
N VAL A 517 24.44 7.64 13.05
CA VAL A 517 25.42 7.24 14.07
C VAL A 517 25.52 5.72 14.21
N SER A 518 24.38 5.00 14.24
CA SER A 518 24.36 3.53 14.36
C SER A 518 25.01 2.86 13.15
N MET A 519 24.76 3.35 11.93
CA MET A 519 25.38 2.88 10.70
C MET A 519 26.89 3.15 10.68
N TRP A 520 27.30 4.34 11.10
CA TRP A 520 28.71 4.70 11.20
C TRP A 520 29.46 3.81 12.20
N LEU A 521 28.88 3.55 13.40
CA LEU A 521 29.46 2.63 14.39
C LEU A 521 29.61 1.21 13.82
N GLN A 522 28.58 0.68 13.16
CA GLN A 522 28.61 -0.64 12.54
C GLN A 522 29.71 -0.72 11.48
N GLN A 523 29.85 0.31 10.65
CA GLN A 523 30.85 0.35 9.59
C GLN A 523 32.30 0.31 10.13
N LYS A 524 32.56 0.86 11.31
CA LYS A 524 33.89 0.82 11.93
C LYS A 524 34.37 -0.61 12.25
N LEU A 525 33.45 -1.56 12.40
CA LEU A 525 33.79 -2.97 12.60
C LEU A 525 34.11 -3.71 11.28
N ASN A 526 33.71 -3.19 10.14
CA ASN A 526 33.96 -3.81 8.86
C ASN A 526 35.44 -3.64 8.41
N PRO A 527 36.01 -4.57 7.62
CA PRO A 527 37.32 -4.38 7.00
C PRO A 527 37.33 -3.15 6.11
N ALA A 528 38.42 -2.39 6.14
CA ALA A 528 38.54 -1.24 5.26
C ALA A 528 38.69 -1.72 3.79
N PRO A 529 37.97 -1.09 2.83
CA PRO A 529 38.17 -1.38 1.43
C PRO A 529 39.61 -1.06 0.98
N THR A 530 40.14 -1.88 0.09
CA THR A 530 41.49 -1.68 -0.48
C THR A 530 41.53 -0.54 -1.50
N ASP A 531 40.42 -0.27 -2.15
CA ASP A 531 40.26 0.84 -3.09
C ASP A 531 39.91 2.15 -2.39
N LYS A 532 40.62 3.24 -2.70
CA LYS A 532 40.40 4.56 -2.07
C LYS A 532 39.05 5.16 -2.38
N THR A 533 38.53 4.93 -3.58
CA THR A 533 37.20 5.43 -3.99
C THR A 533 36.11 4.73 -3.23
N GLN A 534 36.21 3.39 -3.14
CA GLN A 534 35.28 2.58 -2.38
C GLN A 534 35.29 2.96 -0.88
N ALA A 535 36.49 3.20 -0.31
CA ALA A 535 36.61 3.67 1.06
C ALA A 535 35.92 5.02 1.30
N MET A 536 36.03 5.95 0.33
CA MET A 536 35.36 7.24 0.40
C MET A 536 33.84 7.09 0.31
N ILE A 537 33.33 6.28 -0.62
CA ILE A 537 31.90 6.00 -0.76
C ILE A 537 31.35 5.43 0.55
N PHE A 538 31.99 4.42 1.10
CA PHE A 538 31.55 3.84 2.37
C PHE A 538 31.60 4.84 3.53
N ALA A 539 32.59 5.72 3.60
CA ALA A 539 32.69 6.73 4.66
C ALA A 539 31.53 7.74 4.64
N TRP A 540 31.02 8.08 3.44
CA TRP A 540 29.89 9.01 3.28
C TRP A 540 28.52 8.34 3.35
N MET A 541 28.43 7.04 3.06
CA MET A 541 27.20 6.29 2.98
C MET A 541 26.27 6.45 4.22
N PRO A 542 26.75 6.35 5.47
CA PRO A 542 25.90 6.53 6.65
C PRO A 542 25.20 7.89 6.69
N TRP A 543 25.90 8.92 6.27
CA TRP A 543 25.40 10.31 6.25
C TRP A 543 24.38 10.52 5.13
N VAL A 544 24.64 9.96 3.95
CA VAL A 544 23.67 9.99 2.83
C VAL A 544 22.38 9.27 3.23
N PHE A 545 22.50 8.07 3.81
CA PHE A 545 21.33 7.32 4.28
C PHE A 545 20.59 8.05 5.41
N MET A 546 21.28 8.75 6.30
CA MET A 546 20.66 9.57 7.34
C MET A 546 19.68 10.61 6.75
N PHE A 547 20.09 11.32 5.70
CA PHE A 547 19.25 12.31 5.03
C PHE A 547 18.13 11.64 4.21
N MET A 548 18.47 10.61 3.44
CA MET A 548 17.51 9.93 2.56
C MET A 548 16.40 9.25 3.34
N LEU A 549 16.76 8.59 4.45
CA LEU A 549 15.81 7.81 5.26
C LEU A 549 15.16 8.64 6.37
N GLY A 550 15.53 9.92 6.51
CA GLY A 550 14.92 10.83 7.47
C GLY A 550 13.45 11.15 7.18
N THR A 551 13.02 10.94 5.94
CA THR A 551 11.62 11.14 5.49
C THR A 551 10.76 9.88 5.62
N PHE A 552 11.36 8.75 6.02
CA PHE A 552 10.60 7.50 6.18
C PHE A 552 9.87 7.43 7.53
N ALA A 553 8.88 6.53 7.58
CA ALA A 553 8.13 6.24 8.79
C ALA A 553 9.03 5.92 9.98
N SER A 554 8.73 6.50 11.14
CA SER A 554 9.51 6.34 12.39
C SER A 554 9.71 4.87 12.77
N GLY A 555 8.70 4.02 12.57
CA GLY A 555 8.80 2.58 12.82
C GLY A 555 9.91 1.90 12.01
N LEU A 556 10.10 2.30 10.75
CA LEU A 556 11.16 1.76 9.90
C LEU A 556 12.55 2.25 10.33
N VAL A 557 12.66 3.51 10.72
CA VAL A 557 13.92 4.08 11.22
C VAL A 557 14.31 3.40 12.56
N ILE A 558 13.34 3.15 13.44
CA ILE A 558 13.53 2.40 14.70
C ILE A 558 14.05 0.99 14.41
N TYR A 559 13.43 0.28 13.47
CA TYR A 559 13.92 -1.02 13.03
C TYR A 559 15.40 -0.95 12.59
N TRP A 560 15.76 0.03 11.77
CA TRP A 560 17.14 0.15 11.29
C TRP A 560 18.12 0.45 12.39
N ILE A 561 17.79 1.35 13.31
CA ILE A 561 18.63 1.65 14.48
C ILE A 561 18.81 0.37 15.33
N ALA A 562 17.74 -0.35 15.60
CA ALA A 562 17.78 -1.62 16.35
C ALA A 562 18.63 -2.67 15.61
N ASN A 563 18.39 -2.84 14.30
CA ASN A 563 19.13 -3.77 13.44
C ASN A 563 20.65 -3.47 13.46
N ASN A 564 21.04 -2.21 13.28
CA ASN A 564 22.44 -1.81 13.26
C ASN A 564 23.09 -1.98 14.63
N THR A 565 22.38 -1.60 15.71
CA THR A 565 22.86 -1.72 17.08
C THR A 565 23.07 -3.18 17.49
N ILE A 566 22.09 -4.04 17.21
CA ILE A 566 22.20 -5.48 17.49
C ILE A 566 23.33 -6.10 16.65
N THR A 567 23.41 -5.74 15.37
CA THR A 567 24.50 -6.20 14.48
C THR A 567 25.86 -5.78 15.01
N PHE A 568 26.02 -4.51 15.43
CA PHE A 568 27.25 -4.02 16.03
C PHE A 568 27.64 -4.83 17.26
N ILE A 569 26.70 -5.07 18.16
CA ILE A 569 26.93 -5.86 19.40
C ILE A 569 27.32 -7.29 19.03
N GLN A 570 26.59 -7.95 18.14
CA GLN A 570 26.89 -9.33 17.71
C GLN A 570 28.27 -9.41 17.05
N GLN A 571 28.56 -8.53 16.12
CA GLN A 571 29.85 -8.50 15.40
C GLN A 571 31.00 -8.23 16.38
N TYR A 572 30.87 -7.26 17.28
CA TYR A 572 31.88 -6.94 18.27
C TYR A 572 32.18 -8.13 19.20
N LEU A 573 31.14 -8.79 19.74
CA LEU A 573 31.30 -9.94 20.62
C LEU A 573 31.92 -11.15 19.91
N ILE A 574 31.52 -11.43 18.66
CA ILE A 574 32.05 -12.54 17.87
C ILE A 574 33.54 -12.26 17.53
N MET A 575 33.90 -11.05 17.12
CA MET A 575 35.27 -10.68 16.82
C MET A 575 36.18 -10.81 18.06
N ARG A 576 35.71 -10.35 19.24
CA ARG A 576 36.45 -10.54 20.50
C ARG A 576 36.65 -12.02 20.84
N ARG A 577 35.64 -12.86 20.60
CA ARG A 577 35.74 -14.30 20.84
C ARG A 577 36.73 -14.99 19.88
N GLN A 578 36.92 -14.45 18.68
CA GLN A 578 37.90 -14.93 17.70
C GLN A 578 39.33 -14.39 17.98
N GLY A 579 39.56 -13.64 19.04
CA GLY A 579 40.89 -13.11 19.42
C GLY A 579 41.14 -11.69 18.92
N TYR A 580 40.36 -11.17 17.97
CA TYR A 580 40.49 -9.80 17.50
C TYR A 580 39.83 -8.80 18.47
N LYS A 581 40.57 -7.78 18.90
CA LYS A 581 40.05 -6.71 19.75
C LYS A 581 39.75 -5.47 18.91
N PRO A 582 38.49 -5.24 18.50
CA PRO A 582 38.14 -4.05 17.73
C PRO A 582 38.39 -2.79 18.54
N ASP A 583 39.23 -1.92 18.03
CA ASP A 583 39.43 -0.59 18.60
C ASP A 583 38.45 0.41 17.93
N VAL A 584 37.24 0.47 18.48
CA VAL A 584 36.18 1.37 17.97
C VAL A 584 36.43 2.81 18.40
N PHE A 585 36.95 3.00 19.61
CA PHE A 585 37.09 4.33 20.24
C PHE A 585 38.46 4.97 20.05
N GLY A 586 39.54 4.20 19.95
CA GLY A 586 40.89 4.72 19.66
C GLY A 586 40.97 5.41 18.31
N ASN A 587 40.35 4.80 17.29
CA ASN A 587 40.25 5.44 15.96
C ASN A 587 39.41 6.74 15.96
N ILE A 588 38.47 6.91 16.89
CA ILE A 588 37.72 8.16 17.08
C ILE A 588 38.62 9.21 17.73
N LEU A 589 39.28 8.83 18.83
CA LEU A 589 40.19 9.71 19.57
C LEU A 589 41.38 10.15 18.72
N ASP A 590 41.91 9.28 17.88
CA ASP A 590 43.06 9.61 16.98
C ASP A 590 42.62 10.51 15.82
N SER A 591 41.39 10.43 15.32
CA SER A 591 40.91 11.40 14.33
C SER A 591 40.77 12.82 14.93
N PHE A 592 40.49 12.94 16.23
CA PHE A 592 40.48 14.23 16.93
C PHE A 592 41.90 14.71 17.32
N LYS A 593 42.83 13.79 17.59
CA LYS A 593 44.23 14.13 17.94
C LYS A 593 45.04 14.59 16.73
N LYS A 594 44.82 14.02 15.54
CA LYS A 594 45.52 14.45 14.31
C LYS A 594 45.26 15.90 13.87
N LYS A 595 44.22 16.55 14.39
CA LYS A 595 43.94 17.98 14.15
C LYS A 595 44.70 18.93 15.06
N LYS A 596 45.38 18.45 16.12
CA LYS A 596 46.19 19.31 17.03
C LYS A 596 47.69 19.35 16.72
N GLY A 597 48.16 18.72 15.65
CA GLY A 597 49.58 18.60 15.31
C GLY A 597 50.01 19.26 13.99
N VAL A 598 49.23 20.23 13.50
CA VAL A 598 49.58 21.09 12.37
C VAL A 598 49.31 22.53 12.78
N GLU A 599 50.19 23.08 13.59
CA GLU A 599 50.52 24.49 13.71
C GLU A 599 52.04 24.64 13.53
#